data_6563624f02465c63c99907e978f91e40
#
_entry.id   6563624f02465c63c99907e978f91e40
#
_cell.length_a   1.000
_cell.length_b   1.000
_cell.length_c   1.000
_cell.angle_alpha   90.00
_cell.angle_beta   90.00
_cell.angle_gamma   90.00
#
_symmetry.space_group_name_H-M   'P 1'
#
loop_
_entity.id
_entity.type
_entity.pdbx_description
1 polymer ?
#
loop_
_entity_poly.entity_id
_entity_poly.type
_entity_poly.pdbx_seq_one_letter_code
_entity_poly.pdbx_strand_id
1 'polypeptide(L)'
;LGWAFCAVALWFLAMMPLPQPYWCIDNESGRYITTARHRHDGVKVAAEPCNSNAPLAGGPFALAMMVASFGYCVSDVAADGLTVQLAKKEVEERRGQTQTSVYLVRTIGNIFAVAFVGLGMNSREYNGSFDRGLSFSWVMGAFALLSTVMVPISLLFVKEPSLSLQPLTMTDATPNLRARISRRVTCEQYRKSVWQLLRSKAMFY
;
A
#
# COMPACT_ATOMS: atom_id res chain seq x y z
N LEU A 1 0.05 13.35 4.10
CA LEU A 1 -0.54 12.60 5.23
C LEU A 1 -0.44 11.08 5.02
N GLY A 2 -0.83 10.53 3.86
CA GLY A 2 -0.82 9.07 3.61
C GLY A 2 0.55 8.43 3.81
N TRP A 3 1.64 9.01 3.28
CA TRP A 3 3.00 8.52 3.50
C TRP A 3 3.45 8.54 4.96
N ALA A 4 2.95 9.51 5.75
CA ALA A 4 3.23 9.54 7.19
C ALA A 4 2.56 8.38 7.93
N PHE A 5 1.31 8.04 7.59
CA PHE A 5 0.64 6.86 8.13
C PHE A 5 1.38 5.57 7.77
N CYS A 6 1.79 5.43 6.50
CA CYS A 6 2.60 4.29 6.07
C CYS A 6 3.90 4.19 6.88
N ALA A 7 4.65 5.28 6.99
CA ALA A 7 5.93 5.29 7.70
C ALA A 7 5.75 4.87 9.17
N VAL A 8 4.80 5.47 9.89
CA VAL A 8 4.54 5.13 11.29
C VAL A 8 4.16 3.67 11.47
N ALA A 9 3.24 3.16 10.64
CA ALA A 9 2.81 1.76 10.73
C ALA A 9 3.93 0.78 10.40
N LEU A 10 4.75 1.08 9.39
CA LEU A 10 5.89 0.23 9.01
C LEU A 10 7.02 0.26 10.05
N TRP A 11 7.29 1.41 10.67
CA TRP A 11 8.23 1.48 11.80
C TRP A 11 7.72 0.69 12.99
N PHE A 12 6.42 0.78 13.29
CA PHE A 12 5.82 -0.04 14.35
C PHE A 12 6.02 -1.52 14.07
N LEU A 13 5.75 -1.98 12.83
CA LEU A 13 5.97 -3.37 12.42
C LEU A 13 7.45 -3.79 12.50
N ALA A 14 8.37 -2.90 12.12
CA ALA A 14 9.80 -3.19 12.18
C ALA A 14 10.33 -3.36 13.61
N MET A 15 9.76 -2.61 14.57
CA MET A 15 10.16 -2.65 15.99
C MET A 15 9.41 -3.72 16.79
N MET A 16 8.34 -4.29 16.25
CA MET A 16 7.54 -5.27 16.95
C MET A 16 8.26 -6.59 17.05
N PRO A 17 8.40 -7.18 18.27
CA PRO A 17 9.03 -8.49 18.41
C PRO A 17 8.16 -9.56 17.74
N LEU A 18 8.78 -10.37 16.88
CA LEU A 18 8.11 -11.48 16.25
C LEU A 18 7.72 -12.53 17.29
N PRO A 19 6.47 -13.01 17.29
CA PRO A 19 6.07 -14.11 18.16
C PRO A 19 6.80 -15.39 17.75
N GLN A 20 6.95 -16.29 18.71
CA GLN A 20 7.49 -17.61 18.39
C GLN A 20 6.60 -18.33 17.37
N PRO A 21 7.20 -19.05 16.41
CA PRO A 21 6.47 -19.72 15.34
C PRO A 21 5.51 -20.78 15.91
N TYR A 22 4.43 -21.01 15.20
CA TYR A 22 3.42 -22.03 15.55
C TYR A 22 4.02 -23.44 15.54
N TRP A 23 4.82 -23.76 14.50
CA TRP A 23 5.51 -25.04 14.36
C TRP A 23 6.90 -24.96 14.97
N CYS A 24 7.32 -26.09 15.56
CA CYS A 24 8.69 -26.26 16.08
C CYS A 24 9.69 -26.16 14.94
N ILE A 25 10.83 -25.56 15.21
CA ILE A 25 11.96 -25.54 14.29
C ILE A 25 12.89 -26.69 14.64
N ASP A 26 13.24 -27.50 13.66
CA ASP A 26 14.27 -28.51 13.79
C ASP A 26 15.66 -27.86 13.85
N ASN A 27 16.39 -28.13 14.94
CA ASN A 27 17.70 -27.51 15.17
C ASN A 27 18.77 -27.96 14.16
N GLU A 28 18.62 -29.12 13.53
CA GLU A 28 19.60 -29.66 12.58
C GLU A 28 19.35 -29.10 11.19
N SER A 29 18.08 -29.07 10.72
CA SER A 29 17.72 -28.63 9.37
C SER A 29 17.33 -27.16 9.29
N GLY A 30 17.02 -26.50 10.42
CA GLY A 30 16.50 -25.14 10.49
C GLY A 30 15.11 -24.98 9.85
N ARG A 31 14.38 -26.08 9.61
CA ARG A 31 13.06 -26.10 8.98
C ARG A 31 11.95 -26.38 9.99
N TYR A 32 10.73 -25.95 9.66
CA TYR A 32 9.56 -26.21 10.49
C TYR A 32 9.17 -27.69 10.44
N ILE A 33 8.95 -28.28 11.62
CA ILE A 33 8.46 -29.63 11.76
C ILE A 33 6.93 -29.60 11.66
N THR A 34 6.40 -29.87 10.48
CA THR A 34 4.95 -29.90 10.22
C THR A 34 4.35 -31.30 10.35
N THR A 35 5.19 -32.35 10.31
CA THR A 35 4.76 -33.75 10.38
C THR A 35 5.65 -34.53 11.34
N ALA A 36 5.05 -35.26 12.28
CA ALA A 36 5.73 -36.23 13.10
C ALA A 36 5.50 -37.63 12.52
N ARG A 37 6.55 -38.46 12.49
CA ARG A 37 6.41 -39.88 12.15
C ARG A 37 6.09 -40.66 13.41
N HIS A 38 4.93 -41.29 13.46
CA HIS A 38 4.63 -42.21 14.57
C HIS A 38 5.60 -43.38 14.55
N ARG A 39 6.25 -43.63 15.69
CA ARG A 39 7.36 -44.60 15.83
C ARG A 39 6.94 -46.06 15.57
N HIS A 40 5.66 -46.39 15.73
CA HIS A 40 5.15 -47.79 15.62
C HIS A 40 4.55 -48.14 14.24
N ASP A 41 3.90 -47.22 13.55
CA ASP A 41 3.12 -47.57 12.35
C ASP A 41 3.59 -46.92 11.06
N GLY A 42 4.62 -46.10 11.08
CA GLY A 42 5.10 -45.40 9.90
C GLY A 42 4.12 -44.35 9.32
N VAL A 43 3.01 -44.11 9.98
CA VAL A 43 1.98 -43.14 9.58
C VAL A 43 2.46 -41.74 9.90
N LYS A 44 2.39 -40.87 8.92
CA LYS A 44 2.67 -39.44 9.10
C LYS A 44 1.46 -38.77 9.74
N VAL A 45 1.61 -38.30 10.96
CA VAL A 45 0.59 -37.55 11.69
C VAL A 45 1.04 -36.06 11.72
N ALA A 46 0.10 -35.12 11.78
CA ALA A 46 0.44 -33.71 11.99
C ALA A 46 1.23 -33.58 13.32
N ALA A 47 2.32 -32.83 13.30
CA ALA A 47 3.10 -32.53 14.49
C ALA A 47 2.29 -31.67 15.46
N GLU A 48 2.50 -31.87 16.77
CA GLU A 48 1.92 -30.96 17.76
C GLU A 48 2.57 -29.57 17.64
N PRO A 49 1.77 -28.51 17.75
CA PRO A 49 2.29 -27.14 17.66
C PRO A 49 3.11 -26.79 18.91
N CYS A 50 4.26 -26.14 18.72
CA CYS A 50 5.07 -25.62 19.83
C CYS A 50 4.43 -24.41 20.51
N ASN A 51 3.71 -23.59 19.74
CA ASN A 51 3.04 -22.42 20.25
C ASN A 51 1.62 -22.31 19.68
N SER A 52 0.66 -22.88 20.37
CA SER A 52 -0.76 -22.84 19.98
C SER A 52 -1.36 -21.43 20.00
N ASN A 53 -0.73 -20.49 20.71
CA ASN A 53 -1.18 -19.09 20.81
C ASN A 53 -0.62 -18.19 19.70
N ALA A 54 0.27 -18.69 18.83
CA ALA A 54 0.85 -17.91 17.74
C ALA A 54 -0.20 -17.21 16.84
N PRO A 55 -1.34 -17.81 16.47
CA PRO A 55 -2.37 -17.16 15.68
C PRO A 55 -2.97 -15.92 16.36
N LEU A 56 -3.12 -15.94 17.69
CA LEU A 56 -3.64 -14.80 18.46
C LEU A 56 -2.65 -13.63 18.49
N ALA A 57 -1.36 -13.90 18.46
CA ALA A 57 -0.32 -12.89 18.40
C ALA A 57 -0.25 -12.17 17.03
N GLY A 58 -0.89 -12.71 15.97
CA GLY A 58 -0.95 -12.11 14.65
C GLY A 58 -1.84 -10.86 14.55
N GLY A 59 -2.79 -10.68 15.47
CA GLY A 59 -3.76 -9.58 15.42
C GLY A 59 -3.14 -8.18 15.31
N PRO A 60 -2.20 -7.80 16.18
CA PRO A 60 -1.52 -6.50 16.11
C PRO A 60 -0.75 -6.27 14.79
N PHE A 61 -0.13 -7.33 14.23
CA PHE A 61 0.52 -7.25 12.91
C PHE A 61 -0.48 -6.98 11.80
N ALA A 62 -1.61 -7.69 11.79
CA ALA A 62 -2.67 -7.48 10.83
C ALA A 62 -3.24 -6.06 10.90
N LEU A 63 -3.47 -5.53 12.10
CA LEU A 63 -3.94 -4.17 12.30
C LEU A 63 -2.94 -3.13 11.76
N ALA A 64 -1.66 -3.27 12.08
CA ALA A 64 -0.62 -2.37 11.59
C ALA A 64 -0.48 -2.42 10.06
N MET A 65 -0.59 -3.60 9.46
CA MET A 65 -0.63 -3.79 8.01
C MET A 65 -1.85 -3.11 7.37
N MET A 66 -3.03 -3.18 8.00
CA MET A 66 -4.23 -2.48 7.55
C MET A 66 -4.03 -0.96 7.57
N VAL A 67 -3.44 -0.42 8.63
CA VAL A 67 -3.13 1.02 8.72
C VAL A 67 -2.12 1.44 7.65
N ALA A 68 -1.07 0.65 7.42
CA ALA A 68 -0.12 0.90 6.35
C ALA A 68 -0.78 0.89 4.96
N SER A 69 -1.64 -0.09 4.70
CA SER A 69 -2.39 -0.21 3.44
C SER A 69 -3.34 0.96 3.24
N PHE A 70 -4.03 1.40 4.28
CA PHE A 70 -4.89 2.58 4.23
C PHE A 70 -4.08 3.84 3.88
N GLY A 71 -2.94 4.05 4.55
CA GLY A 71 -2.03 5.16 4.25
C GLY A 71 -1.54 5.14 2.80
N TYR A 72 -1.19 3.97 2.30
CA TYR A 72 -0.82 3.77 0.90
C TYR A 72 -1.97 4.13 -0.05
N CYS A 73 -3.18 3.64 0.18
CA CYS A 73 -4.34 3.96 -0.65
C CYS A 73 -4.63 5.47 -0.71
N VAL A 74 -4.53 6.17 0.43
CA VAL A 74 -4.71 7.62 0.46
C VAL A 74 -3.66 8.34 -0.38
N SER A 75 -2.40 7.91 -0.31
CA SER A 75 -1.31 8.46 -1.12
C SER A 75 -1.49 8.19 -2.60
N ASP A 76 -1.94 7.00 -2.94
CA ASP A 76 -2.15 6.53 -4.31
C ASP A 76 -3.26 7.31 -5.00
N VAL A 77 -4.40 7.48 -4.35
CA VAL A 77 -5.52 8.30 -4.86
C VAL A 77 -5.11 9.76 -5.08
N ALA A 78 -4.32 10.34 -4.16
CA ALA A 78 -3.82 11.69 -4.31
C ALA A 78 -2.85 11.82 -5.51
N ALA A 79 -1.98 10.84 -5.71
CA ALA A 79 -1.05 10.79 -6.84
C ALA A 79 -1.79 10.63 -8.18
N ASP A 80 -2.84 9.81 -8.22
CA ASP A 80 -3.67 9.65 -9.41
C ASP A 80 -4.42 10.94 -9.74
N GLY A 81 -4.94 11.64 -8.75
CA GLY A 81 -5.55 12.96 -8.93
C GLY A 81 -4.60 13.99 -9.55
N LEU A 82 -3.35 14.02 -9.07
CA LEU A 82 -2.29 14.86 -9.65
C LEU A 82 -1.96 14.46 -11.09
N THR A 83 -1.84 13.17 -11.35
CA THR A 83 -1.55 12.64 -12.69
C THR A 83 -2.61 13.07 -13.70
N VAL A 84 -3.89 13.00 -13.32
CA VAL A 84 -5.00 13.46 -14.18
C VAL A 84 -4.94 14.97 -14.43
N GLN A 85 -4.58 15.77 -13.41
CA GLN A 85 -4.44 17.21 -13.57
C GLN A 85 -3.28 17.58 -14.50
N LEU A 86 -2.16 16.86 -14.41
CA LEU A 86 -1.01 17.05 -15.30
C LEU A 86 -1.34 16.62 -16.73
N ALA A 87 -2.00 15.48 -16.91
CA ALA A 87 -2.41 14.98 -18.21
C ALA A 87 -3.37 15.94 -18.96
N LYS A 88 -4.20 16.70 -18.23
CA LYS A 88 -5.05 17.74 -18.84
C LYS A 88 -4.27 18.92 -19.40
N LYS A 89 -3.04 19.14 -18.96
CA LYS A 89 -2.17 20.24 -19.44
C LYS A 89 -1.27 19.80 -20.60
N GLU A 90 -1.28 18.52 -20.96
CA GLU A 90 -0.50 18.00 -22.08
C GLU A 90 -1.04 18.51 -23.42
N VAL A 91 -0.11 18.80 -24.34
CA VAL A 91 -0.43 19.10 -25.74
C VAL A 91 -1.02 17.85 -26.40
N GLU A 92 -1.98 18.03 -27.33
CA GLU A 92 -2.70 16.91 -27.96
C GLU A 92 -1.78 15.83 -28.55
N GLU A 93 -0.64 16.22 -29.10
CA GLU A 93 0.36 15.30 -29.67
C GLU A 93 1.03 14.37 -28.66
N ARG A 94 1.03 14.75 -27.37
CA ARG A 94 1.66 13.99 -26.26
C ARG A 94 0.66 13.50 -25.23
N ARG A 95 -0.61 13.52 -25.57
CA ARG A 95 -1.69 13.16 -24.66
C ARG A 95 -1.53 11.73 -24.14
N GLY A 96 -1.48 11.57 -22.83
CA GLY A 96 -1.32 10.29 -22.16
C GLY A 96 0.13 9.90 -21.82
N GLN A 97 1.14 10.67 -22.24
CA GLN A 97 2.54 10.37 -21.96
C GLN A 97 2.84 10.41 -20.46
N THR A 98 2.31 11.40 -19.73
CA THR A 98 2.46 11.51 -18.27
C THR A 98 1.87 10.28 -17.58
N GLN A 99 0.67 9.88 -17.96
CA GLN A 99 0.01 8.74 -17.36
C GLN A 99 0.80 7.44 -17.60
N THR A 100 1.23 7.21 -18.83
CA THR A 100 2.05 6.05 -19.19
C THR A 100 3.36 6.02 -18.42
N SER A 101 4.03 7.18 -18.28
CA SER A 101 5.28 7.28 -17.54
C SER A 101 5.11 6.97 -16.05
N VAL A 102 4.03 7.46 -15.44
CA VAL A 102 3.72 7.17 -14.02
C VAL A 102 3.47 5.67 -13.82
N TYR A 103 2.68 5.03 -14.69
CA TYR A 103 2.43 3.60 -14.59
C TYR A 103 3.70 2.77 -14.83
N LEU A 104 4.56 3.18 -15.76
CA LEU A 104 5.83 2.51 -16.02
C LEU A 104 6.72 2.54 -14.76
N VAL A 105 6.88 3.71 -14.14
CA VAL A 105 7.68 3.86 -12.91
C VAL A 105 7.10 3.03 -11.76
N ARG A 106 5.77 3.03 -11.59
CA ARG A 106 5.09 2.17 -10.60
C ARG A 106 5.38 0.69 -10.84
N THR A 107 5.26 0.23 -12.09
CA THR A 107 5.50 -1.17 -12.44
C THR A 107 6.94 -1.57 -12.15
N ILE A 108 7.91 -0.74 -12.53
CA ILE A 108 9.33 -0.98 -12.24
C ILE A 108 9.54 -1.04 -10.72
N GLY A 109 9.01 -0.07 -9.96
CA GLY A 109 9.10 -0.05 -8.49
C GLY A 109 8.50 -1.31 -7.85
N ASN A 110 7.35 -1.77 -8.36
CA ASN A 110 6.71 -2.99 -7.87
C ASN A 110 7.56 -4.24 -8.13
N ILE A 111 8.17 -4.37 -9.30
CA ILE A 111 9.09 -5.47 -9.63
C ILE A 111 10.26 -5.48 -8.66
N PHE A 112 10.89 -4.33 -8.39
CA PHE A 112 11.97 -4.24 -7.42
C PHE A 112 11.51 -4.61 -5.99
N ALA A 113 10.34 -4.16 -5.57
CA ALA A 113 9.79 -4.48 -4.24
C ALA A 113 9.53 -5.98 -4.10
N VAL A 114 8.90 -6.61 -5.10
CA VAL A 114 8.63 -8.06 -5.11
C VAL A 114 9.93 -8.86 -5.13
N ALA A 115 10.91 -8.46 -5.93
CA ALA A 115 12.21 -9.11 -5.97
C ALA A 115 12.94 -8.98 -4.62
N PHE A 116 12.94 -7.80 -4.01
CA PHE A 116 13.55 -7.56 -2.70
C PHE A 116 12.94 -8.42 -1.61
N VAL A 117 11.61 -8.49 -1.54
CA VAL A 117 10.91 -9.33 -0.56
C VAL A 117 11.11 -10.81 -0.88
N GLY A 118 10.91 -11.21 -2.13
CA GLY A 118 10.99 -12.61 -2.55
C GLY A 118 12.39 -13.21 -2.38
N LEU A 119 13.44 -12.47 -2.69
CA LEU A 119 14.81 -12.92 -2.48
C LEU A 119 15.25 -12.75 -1.02
N GLY A 120 14.86 -11.65 -0.39
CA GLY A 120 15.25 -11.34 0.99
C GLY A 120 14.66 -12.29 2.01
N MET A 121 13.39 -12.67 1.86
CA MET A 121 12.70 -13.58 2.78
C MET A 121 12.69 -15.04 2.31
N ASN A 122 13.58 -15.45 1.42
CA ASN A 122 13.67 -16.82 0.93
C ASN A 122 14.69 -17.67 1.73
N SER A 123 14.82 -17.43 3.04
CA SER A 123 15.69 -18.21 3.91
C SER A 123 15.00 -19.48 4.42
N ARG A 124 15.79 -20.38 5.01
CA ARG A 124 15.29 -21.62 5.65
C ARG A 124 14.29 -21.32 6.77
N GLU A 125 14.43 -20.20 7.46
CA GLU A 125 13.51 -19.73 8.49
C GLU A 125 12.09 -19.52 7.96
N TYR A 126 11.95 -19.11 6.68
CA TYR A 126 10.67 -18.97 5.99
C TYR A 126 10.36 -20.12 5.04
N ASN A 127 10.99 -21.29 5.28
CA ASN A 127 10.87 -22.47 4.44
C ASN A 127 11.37 -22.27 2.99
N GLY A 128 12.25 -21.32 2.78
CA GLY A 128 12.89 -21.03 1.50
C GLY A 128 14.12 -21.87 1.21
N SER A 129 14.78 -21.55 0.12
CA SER A 129 15.91 -22.32 -0.41
C SER A 129 17.28 -21.79 0.02
N PHE A 130 17.36 -20.56 0.53
CA PHE A 130 18.62 -19.91 0.85
C PHE A 130 19.04 -20.15 2.31
N ASP A 131 20.35 -20.29 2.52
CA ASP A 131 20.90 -20.46 3.87
C ASP A 131 20.85 -19.19 4.72
N ARG A 132 20.80 -18.02 4.06
CA ARG A 132 20.73 -16.71 4.67
C ARG A 132 19.61 -15.92 4.06
N GLY A 133 18.91 -15.11 4.87
CA GLY A 133 17.86 -14.21 4.43
C GLY A 133 17.72 -13.04 5.38
N LEU A 134 16.91 -12.07 4.97
CA LEU A 134 16.55 -10.94 5.80
C LEU A 134 15.42 -11.33 6.75
N SER A 135 15.50 -10.88 7.99
CA SER A 135 14.38 -11.05 8.91
C SER A 135 13.23 -10.12 8.52
N PHE A 136 12.00 -10.46 8.91
CA PHE A 136 10.82 -9.65 8.70
C PHE A 136 11.01 -8.19 9.15
N SER A 137 11.60 -7.99 10.33
CA SER A 137 11.87 -6.65 10.88
C SER A 137 12.79 -5.82 10.00
N TRP A 138 13.83 -6.42 9.39
CA TRP A 138 14.72 -5.74 8.44
C TRP A 138 13.99 -5.32 7.16
N VAL A 139 13.14 -6.19 6.62
CA VAL A 139 12.35 -5.88 5.42
C VAL A 139 11.36 -4.74 5.71
N MET A 140 10.63 -4.81 6.83
CA MET A 140 9.71 -3.73 7.23
C MET A 140 10.47 -2.43 7.53
N GLY A 141 11.64 -2.49 8.14
CA GLY A 141 12.51 -1.34 8.37
C GLY A 141 12.97 -0.66 7.09
N ALA A 142 13.34 -1.42 6.06
CA ALA A 142 13.71 -0.89 4.76
C ALA A 142 12.54 -0.13 4.10
N PHE A 143 11.33 -0.71 4.11
CA PHE A 143 10.13 -0.03 3.60
C PHE A 143 9.73 1.19 4.44
N ALA A 144 9.90 1.11 5.76
CA ALA A 144 9.67 2.24 6.66
C ALA A 144 10.60 3.41 6.34
N LEU A 145 11.88 3.13 6.10
CA LEU A 145 12.87 4.14 5.71
C LEU A 145 12.49 4.80 4.38
N LEU A 146 12.15 4.01 3.36
CA LEU A 146 11.71 4.54 2.07
C LEU A 146 10.46 5.41 2.22
N SER A 147 9.46 4.96 2.97
CA SER A 147 8.25 5.74 3.23
C SER A 147 8.54 7.04 3.98
N THR A 148 9.48 7.02 4.92
CA THR A 148 9.91 8.21 5.67
C THR A 148 10.57 9.24 4.76
N VAL A 149 11.41 8.81 3.83
CA VAL A 149 12.05 9.70 2.83
C VAL A 149 11.01 10.32 1.89
N MET A 150 9.93 9.59 1.57
CA MET A 150 8.86 10.10 0.72
C MET A 150 8.04 11.22 1.36
N VAL A 151 7.99 11.32 2.69
CA VAL A 151 7.28 12.40 3.40
C VAL A 151 7.85 13.78 3.05
N PRO A 152 9.15 14.09 3.29
CA PRO A 152 9.71 15.38 2.96
C PRO A 152 9.73 15.64 1.45
N ILE A 153 9.96 14.61 0.63
CA ILE A 153 9.90 14.76 -0.84
C ILE A 153 8.50 15.24 -1.25
N SER A 154 7.44 14.62 -0.73
CA SER A 154 6.07 15.01 -1.03
C SER A 154 5.76 16.44 -0.58
N LEU A 155 6.27 16.86 0.58
CA LEU A 155 6.02 18.21 1.10
C LEU A 155 6.80 19.30 0.35
N LEU A 156 8.00 19.00 -0.12
CA LEU A 156 8.88 19.97 -0.78
C LEU A 156 8.59 20.11 -2.28
N PHE A 157 8.29 19.01 -2.96
CA PHE A 157 8.18 18.99 -4.43
C PHE A 157 6.74 19.02 -4.93
N VAL A 158 5.76 18.50 -4.17
CA VAL A 158 4.35 18.59 -4.54
C VAL A 158 3.82 19.95 -4.10
N LYS A 159 4.00 20.95 -4.97
CA LYS A 159 3.29 22.24 -4.83
C LYS A 159 1.87 22.00 -5.30
N GLU A 160 0.93 22.00 -4.37
CA GLU A 160 -0.47 22.14 -4.74
C GLU A 160 -0.61 23.45 -5.51
N PRO A 161 -1.07 23.42 -6.78
CA PRO A 161 -1.48 24.66 -7.40
C PRO A 161 -2.53 25.23 -6.45
N SER A 162 -2.20 26.39 -5.83
CA SER A 162 -3.19 27.11 -5.05
C SER A 162 -4.45 27.10 -5.92
N LEU A 163 -5.54 26.60 -5.36
CA LEU A 163 -6.87 26.78 -5.92
C LEU A 163 -7.16 28.28 -5.84
N SER A 164 -6.36 29.09 -6.54
CA SER A 164 -6.87 30.29 -7.13
C SER A 164 -7.99 29.76 -8.03
N LEU A 165 -9.21 29.80 -7.52
CA LEU A 165 -10.35 29.98 -8.37
C LEU A 165 -9.89 31.00 -9.39
N GLN A 166 -9.35 30.53 -10.53
CA GLN A 166 -9.27 31.41 -11.69
C GLN A 166 -10.70 31.89 -11.82
N PRO A 167 -10.97 33.15 -11.53
CA PRO A 167 -12.23 33.65 -11.94
C PRO A 167 -12.21 33.35 -13.43
N LEU A 168 -13.04 32.38 -13.87
CA LEU A 168 -13.50 32.34 -15.22
C LEU A 168 -13.74 33.81 -15.51
N THR A 169 -12.91 34.39 -16.39
CA THR A 169 -13.12 35.69 -16.92
C THR A 169 -14.40 35.58 -17.74
N MET A 170 -15.50 35.51 -17.02
CA MET A 170 -16.84 35.61 -17.54
C MET A 170 -17.09 37.11 -17.72
N THR A 171 -16.64 37.64 -18.83
CA THR A 171 -17.03 38.97 -19.28
C THR A 171 -18.54 39.03 -19.56
N ASP A 172 -19.26 37.86 -19.55
CA ASP A 172 -20.69 37.78 -19.88
C ASP A 172 -21.54 36.92 -18.95
N ALA A 173 -21.11 36.64 -17.72
CA ALA A 173 -21.93 35.84 -16.80
C ALA A 173 -22.89 36.73 -16.02
N THR A 174 -24.17 36.56 -16.31
CA THR A 174 -25.31 37.13 -15.56
C THR A 174 -25.18 36.84 -14.05
N PRO A 175 -25.61 37.79 -13.17
CA PRO A 175 -25.45 37.71 -11.70
C PRO A 175 -26.05 36.42 -11.06
N ASN A 176 -26.98 35.78 -11.75
CA ASN A 176 -27.60 34.54 -11.31
C ASN A 176 -26.67 33.28 -11.39
N LEU A 177 -25.60 33.32 -12.19
CA LEU A 177 -24.66 32.21 -12.29
C LEU A 177 -23.64 32.22 -11.15
N ARG A 178 -23.26 33.44 -10.68
CA ARG A 178 -22.38 33.61 -9.53
C ARG A 178 -22.96 33.02 -8.23
N ALA A 179 -24.26 33.13 -8.03
CA ALA A 179 -24.97 32.56 -6.88
C ALA A 179 -25.08 31.01 -6.93
N ARG A 180 -25.03 30.42 -8.13
CA ARG A 180 -25.04 28.96 -8.29
C ARG A 180 -23.68 28.31 -8.01
N ILE A 181 -22.57 28.97 -8.31
CA ILE A 181 -21.21 28.44 -8.10
C ILE A 181 -20.83 28.48 -6.62
N SER A 182 -21.42 29.41 -5.83
CA SER A 182 -21.21 29.51 -4.38
C SER A 182 -22.02 28.49 -3.56
N ARG A 183 -22.89 27.68 -4.18
CA ARG A 183 -23.52 26.58 -3.44
C ARG A 183 -22.45 25.54 -3.15
N ARG A 184 -22.06 25.45 -1.88
CA ARG A 184 -21.33 24.32 -1.33
C ARG A 184 -21.91 23.06 -1.94
N VAL A 185 -21.08 22.27 -2.59
CA VAL A 185 -21.47 20.93 -3.03
C VAL A 185 -21.94 20.21 -1.79
N THR A 186 -23.24 20.08 -1.64
CA THR A 186 -23.82 19.47 -0.46
C THR A 186 -23.39 18.02 -0.49
N CYS A 187 -23.02 17.45 0.66
CA CYS A 187 -22.58 16.06 0.81
C CYS A 187 -23.54 15.07 0.10
N GLU A 188 -24.81 15.45 0.02
CA GLU A 188 -25.84 14.73 -0.72
C GLU A 188 -25.67 14.76 -2.24
N GLN A 189 -25.23 15.88 -2.81
CA GLN A 189 -24.93 15.96 -4.25
C GLN A 189 -23.69 15.14 -4.60
N TYR A 190 -22.67 15.19 -3.73
CA TYR A 190 -21.48 14.35 -3.89
C TYR A 190 -21.83 12.87 -3.83
N ARG A 191 -22.64 12.45 -2.85
CA ARG A 191 -23.12 11.07 -2.73
C ARG A 191 -23.92 10.62 -3.96
N LYS A 192 -24.81 11.47 -4.48
CA LYS A 192 -25.57 11.17 -5.70
C LYS A 192 -24.66 11.03 -6.93
N SER A 193 -23.67 11.90 -7.07
CA SER A 193 -22.70 11.82 -8.19
C SER A 193 -21.83 10.56 -8.10
N VAL A 194 -21.35 10.21 -6.92
CA VAL A 194 -20.59 8.96 -6.68
C VAL A 194 -21.48 7.75 -6.99
N TRP A 195 -22.75 7.76 -6.55
CA TRP A 195 -23.67 6.68 -6.81
C TRP A 195 -24.00 6.52 -8.31
N GLN A 196 -24.14 7.63 -9.04
CA GLN A 196 -24.33 7.61 -10.49
C GLN A 196 -23.11 7.08 -11.24
N LEU A 197 -21.89 7.45 -10.79
CA LEU A 197 -20.65 6.90 -11.33
C LEU A 197 -20.54 5.40 -11.10
N LEU A 198 -20.82 4.93 -9.89
CA LEU A 198 -20.79 3.49 -9.55
C LEU A 198 -21.84 2.70 -10.35
N ARG A 199 -22.97 3.31 -10.70
CA ARG A 199 -24.02 2.66 -11.50
C ARG A 199 -23.81 2.79 -13.01
N SER A 200 -22.85 3.60 -13.46
CA SER A 200 -22.56 3.75 -14.88
C SER A 200 -21.90 2.49 -15.45
N LYS A 201 -22.35 2.06 -16.63
CA LYS A 201 -21.77 0.89 -17.32
C LYS A 201 -20.28 1.01 -17.58
N ALA A 202 -19.72 2.22 -17.52
CA ALA A 202 -18.29 2.49 -17.71
C ALA A 202 -17.38 1.92 -16.62
N MET A 203 -17.93 1.49 -15.46
CA MET A 203 -17.14 0.87 -14.39
C MET A 203 -17.05 -0.66 -14.54
N PHE A 204 -17.80 -1.27 -15.46
CA PHE A 204 -17.87 -2.73 -15.63
C PHE A 204 -17.27 -3.22 -16.96
N TYR A 205 -16.58 -2.35 -17.69
CA TYR A 205 -15.74 -2.64 -18.85
C TYR A 205 -14.35 -2.06 -18.62
#